data_69d92089a3606a77ecdcd6171de98aa4
#
_entry.id   69d92089a3606a77ecdcd6171de98aa4
#
_cell.length_a   1.000
_cell.length_b   1.000
_cell.length_c   1.000
_cell.angle_alpha   90.00
_cell.angle_beta   90.00
_cell.angle_gamma   90.00
#
_symmetry.space_group_name_H-M   'P 1'
#
loop_
_entity.id
_entity.type
_entity.pdbx_description
1 polymer ?
#
loop_
_entity_poly.entity_id
_entity_poly.type
_entity_poly.pdbx_seq_one_letter_code
_entity_poly.pdbx_strand_id
1 'polypeptide(L)'
;RLIRIFRVLRMVSVVPELRILLNSLIKALPQLGYVLMLMFIIFYIYAAVGTTFFSTINSVLWGDIAISMLTLFRVMTFEDWTDVMYEVMAVYGYAWVFFLSFIFLTTFAFLNMVIGIVVNVMENENAAERLAEGEPSMTDLRAELAEIKALLKHRDG
;
A
#
# COMPACT_ATOMS: atom_id res chain seq x y z
N ARG A 1 -32.16 8.00 -2.09
CA ARG A 1 -31.10 8.93 -1.62
C ARG A 1 -29.72 8.60 -2.20
N LEU A 2 -29.37 7.33 -2.46
CA LEU A 2 -28.09 6.92 -3.08
C LEU A 2 -27.91 7.45 -4.51
N ILE A 3 -28.98 7.58 -5.30
CA ILE A 3 -28.94 8.08 -6.69
C ILE A 3 -28.41 9.52 -6.77
N ARG A 4 -28.60 10.33 -5.71
CA ARG A 4 -28.08 11.71 -5.65
C ARG A 4 -26.56 11.73 -5.48
N ILE A 5 -25.99 10.75 -4.77
CA ILE A 5 -24.54 10.61 -4.56
C ILE A 5 -23.86 10.24 -5.89
N PHE A 6 -24.45 9.36 -6.68
CA PHE A 6 -23.93 9.03 -8.03
C PHE A 6 -23.95 10.23 -9.00
N ARG A 7 -24.81 11.22 -8.76
CA ARG A 7 -24.82 12.45 -9.54
C ARG A 7 -23.57 13.31 -9.28
N VAL A 8 -23.03 13.29 -8.05
CA VAL A 8 -21.78 13.98 -7.70
C VAL A 8 -20.57 13.27 -8.34
N LEU A 9 -20.59 11.94 -8.43
CA LEU A 9 -19.54 11.16 -9.12
C LEU A 9 -19.49 11.49 -10.62
N ARG A 10 -20.60 11.91 -11.24
CA ARG A 10 -20.61 12.38 -12.64
C ARG A 10 -19.81 13.67 -12.80
N MET A 11 -19.72 14.53 -11.77
CA MET A 11 -18.90 15.74 -11.82
C MET A 11 -17.40 15.42 -11.95
N VAL A 12 -16.93 14.31 -11.38
CA VAL A 12 -15.53 13.85 -11.52
C VAL A 12 -15.21 13.51 -12.97
N SER A 13 -16.20 13.05 -13.76
CA SER A 13 -16.00 12.74 -15.18
C SER A 13 -16.05 13.98 -16.10
N VAL A 14 -16.56 15.10 -15.61
CA VAL A 14 -16.72 16.36 -16.38
C VAL A 14 -15.49 17.26 -16.25
N VAL A 15 -14.73 17.17 -15.12
CA VAL A 15 -13.52 17.97 -14.91
C VAL A 15 -12.30 17.18 -15.39
N PRO A 16 -11.57 17.63 -16.46
CA PRO A 16 -10.46 16.88 -17.05
C PRO A 16 -9.34 16.60 -16.05
N GLU A 17 -9.02 17.54 -15.17
CA GLU A 17 -7.96 17.43 -14.17
C GLU A 17 -8.27 16.35 -13.12
N LEU A 18 -9.52 16.25 -12.67
CA LEU A 18 -9.96 15.19 -11.74
C LEU A 18 -9.92 13.82 -12.40
N ARG A 19 -10.22 13.74 -13.70
CA ARG A 19 -10.12 12.48 -14.46
C ARG A 19 -8.67 12.00 -14.55
N ILE A 20 -7.71 12.90 -14.80
CA ILE A 20 -6.28 12.60 -14.85
C ILE A 20 -5.79 12.11 -13.50
N LEU A 21 -6.16 12.79 -12.41
CA LEU A 21 -5.82 12.38 -11.04
C LEU A 21 -6.39 11.00 -10.71
N LEU A 22 -7.67 10.76 -11.03
CA LEU A 22 -8.32 9.48 -10.78
C LEU A 22 -7.66 8.35 -11.58
N ASN A 23 -7.34 8.57 -12.85
CA ASN A 23 -6.63 7.58 -13.67
C ASN A 23 -5.24 7.28 -13.14
N SER A 24 -4.51 8.28 -12.64
CA SER A 24 -3.20 8.11 -12.01
C SER A 24 -3.30 7.28 -10.72
N LEU A 25 -4.30 7.55 -9.88
CA LEU A 25 -4.59 6.77 -8.68
C LEU A 25 -4.92 5.30 -9.02
N ILE A 26 -5.78 5.07 -10.02
CA ILE A 26 -6.16 3.71 -10.44
C ILE A 26 -4.94 2.96 -10.99
N LYS A 27 -4.05 3.62 -11.75
CA LYS A 27 -2.81 3.02 -12.24
C LYS A 27 -1.81 2.66 -11.13
N ALA A 28 -1.81 3.40 -10.01
CA ALA A 28 -0.98 3.13 -8.84
C ALA A 28 -1.50 1.96 -7.99
N LEU A 29 -2.81 1.63 -8.06
CA LEU A 29 -3.43 0.58 -7.25
C LEU A 29 -2.76 -0.80 -7.33
N PRO A 30 -2.35 -1.33 -8.52
CA PRO A 30 -1.73 -2.64 -8.60
C PRO A 30 -0.43 -2.76 -7.79
N GLN A 31 0.39 -1.71 -7.73
CA GLN A 31 1.63 -1.68 -6.94
C GLN A 31 1.34 -1.63 -5.44
N LEU A 32 0.28 -0.92 -5.04
CA LEU A 32 -0.19 -0.85 -3.66
C LEU A 32 -0.84 -2.16 -3.21
N GLY A 33 -1.41 -2.93 -4.13
CA GLY A 33 -2.16 -4.15 -3.84
C GLY A 33 -1.38 -5.17 -3.02
N TYR A 34 -0.11 -5.39 -3.34
CA TYR A 34 0.74 -6.34 -2.60
C TYR A 34 1.01 -5.88 -1.17
N VAL A 35 1.24 -4.58 -0.95
CA VAL A 35 1.48 -4.04 0.39
C VAL A 35 0.19 -4.04 1.19
N LEU A 36 -0.94 -3.68 0.58
CA LEU A 36 -2.25 -3.78 1.24
C LEU A 36 -2.60 -5.22 1.61
N MET A 37 -2.26 -6.20 0.77
CA MET A 37 -2.43 -7.61 1.07
C MET A 37 -1.54 -8.04 2.26
N LEU A 38 -0.29 -7.61 2.29
CA LEU A 38 0.61 -7.85 3.43
C LEU A 38 0.05 -7.22 4.72
N MET A 39 -0.39 -5.98 4.65
CA MET A 39 -1.04 -5.29 5.77
C MET A 39 -2.26 -6.05 6.26
N PHE A 40 -3.12 -6.50 5.35
CA PHE A 40 -4.30 -7.29 5.70
C PHE A 40 -3.93 -8.60 6.43
N ILE A 41 -2.89 -9.29 5.98
CA ILE A 41 -2.39 -10.51 6.64
C ILE A 41 -1.90 -10.21 8.05
N ILE A 42 -1.13 -9.14 8.24
CA ILE A 42 -0.66 -8.71 9.57
C ILE A 42 -1.85 -8.41 10.47
N PHE A 43 -2.82 -7.63 10.00
CA PHE A 43 -4.03 -7.32 10.75
C PHE A 43 -4.82 -8.58 11.15
N TYR A 44 -4.99 -9.50 10.20
CA TYR A 44 -5.73 -10.73 10.44
C TYR A 44 -5.06 -11.60 11.51
N ILE A 45 -3.73 -11.79 11.43
CA ILE A 45 -2.97 -12.58 12.41
C ILE A 45 -3.09 -11.97 13.80
N TYR A 46 -2.85 -10.66 13.93
CA TYR A 46 -2.96 -9.96 15.21
C TYR A 46 -4.39 -9.92 15.73
N ALA A 47 -5.40 -9.77 14.85
CA ALA A 47 -6.81 -9.83 15.23
C ALA A 47 -7.19 -11.21 15.77
N ALA A 48 -6.73 -12.28 15.14
CA ALA A 48 -6.96 -13.64 15.61
C ALA A 48 -6.36 -13.89 16.99
N VAL A 49 -5.13 -13.42 17.21
CA VAL A 49 -4.47 -13.47 18.54
C VAL A 49 -5.26 -12.62 19.55
N GLY A 50 -5.60 -11.38 19.20
CA GLY A 50 -6.36 -10.46 20.05
C GLY A 50 -7.71 -11.04 20.47
N THR A 51 -8.47 -11.56 19.51
CA THR A 51 -9.77 -12.21 19.78
C THR A 51 -9.61 -13.40 20.70
N THR A 52 -8.57 -14.24 20.49
CA THR A 52 -8.37 -15.44 21.27
C THR A 52 -8.01 -15.14 22.73
N PHE A 53 -7.15 -14.17 22.97
CA PHE A 53 -6.61 -13.91 24.30
C PHE A 53 -7.31 -12.76 25.04
N PHE A 54 -7.84 -11.77 24.32
CA PHE A 54 -8.33 -10.53 24.92
C PHE A 54 -9.87 -10.40 24.92
N SER A 55 -10.60 -11.29 24.24
CA SER A 55 -12.08 -11.24 24.18
C SER A 55 -12.74 -11.32 25.55
N THR A 56 -12.15 -12.05 26.50
CA THR A 56 -12.64 -12.16 27.89
C THR A 56 -12.36 -10.91 28.73
N ILE A 57 -11.38 -10.08 28.32
CA ILE A 57 -11.06 -8.82 28.99
C ILE A 57 -12.05 -7.74 28.57
N ASN A 58 -12.21 -7.56 27.26
CA ASN A 58 -13.11 -6.58 26.68
C ASN A 58 -13.69 -7.10 25.35
N SER A 59 -14.89 -7.65 25.41
CA SER A 59 -15.58 -8.17 24.23
C SER A 59 -16.02 -7.09 23.23
N VAL A 60 -16.10 -5.83 23.66
CA VAL A 60 -16.44 -4.70 22.78
C VAL A 60 -15.27 -4.39 21.82
N LEU A 61 -14.02 -4.60 22.29
CA LEU A 61 -12.82 -4.35 21.47
C LEU A 61 -12.26 -5.62 20.81
N TRP A 62 -12.52 -6.82 21.39
CA TRP A 62 -11.87 -8.06 20.99
C TRP A 62 -12.84 -9.24 20.82
N GLY A 63 -14.15 -8.98 20.73
CA GLY A 63 -15.19 -10.02 20.75
C GLY A 63 -15.16 -10.97 19.55
N ASP A 64 -14.78 -10.49 18.38
CA ASP A 64 -14.57 -11.27 17.17
C ASP A 64 -13.44 -10.69 16.31
N ILE A 65 -13.07 -11.41 15.25
CA ILE A 65 -11.95 -11.01 14.36
C ILE A 65 -12.23 -9.66 13.69
N ALA A 66 -13.45 -9.38 13.25
CA ALA A 66 -13.78 -8.13 12.57
C ALA A 66 -13.68 -6.93 13.53
N ILE A 67 -14.21 -7.08 14.74
CA ILE A 67 -14.11 -6.07 15.80
C ILE A 67 -12.63 -5.88 16.20
N SER A 68 -11.88 -6.96 16.36
CA SER A 68 -10.44 -6.89 16.66
C SER A 68 -9.64 -6.19 15.57
N MET A 69 -9.98 -6.40 14.30
CA MET A 69 -9.37 -5.66 13.18
C MET A 69 -9.66 -4.16 13.26
N LEU A 70 -10.87 -3.75 13.64
CA LEU A 70 -11.21 -2.34 13.85
C LEU A 70 -10.44 -1.75 15.03
N THR A 71 -10.29 -2.51 16.12
CA THR A 71 -9.48 -2.10 17.27
C THR A 71 -8.01 -1.93 16.87
N LEU A 72 -7.47 -2.86 16.09
CA LEU A 72 -6.10 -2.76 15.58
C LEU A 72 -5.94 -1.59 14.59
N PHE A 73 -6.97 -1.27 13.80
CA PHE A 73 -6.97 -0.08 12.97
C PHE A 73 -6.86 1.20 13.82
N ARG A 74 -7.60 1.26 14.92
CA ARG A 74 -7.49 2.32 15.91
C ARG A 74 -6.07 2.41 16.49
N VAL A 75 -5.46 1.28 16.85
CA VAL A 75 -4.06 1.20 17.33
C VAL A 75 -3.08 1.70 16.27
N MET A 76 -3.25 1.30 15.00
CA MET A 76 -2.39 1.73 13.89
C MET A 76 -2.45 3.24 13.66
N THR A 77 -3.62 3.86 13.83
CA THR A 77 -3.81 5.31 13.70
C THR A 77 -3.37 6.09 14.94
N PHE A 78 -2.82 5.42 15.94
CA PHE A 78 -2.41 5.96 17.23
C PHE A 78 -3.54 6.60 18.05
N GLU A 79 -4.79 6.26 17.75
CA GLU A 79 -5.96 6.71 18.49
C GLU A 79 -6.10 5.91 19.78
N ASP A 80 -5.87 6.56 20.93
CA ASP A 80 -5.97 5.99 22.30
C ASP A 80 -5.37 4.58 22.44
N TRP A 81 -4.35 4.26 21.64
CA TRP A 81 -3.77 2.91 21.62
C TRP A 81 -3.16 2.51 22.95
N THR A 82 -2.66 3.47 23.72
CA THR A 82 -2.10 3.25 25.05
C THR A 82 -3.15 2.78 26.04
N ASP A 83 -4.36 3.34 25.97
CA ASP A 83 -5.46 2.96 26.86
C ASP A 83 -5.88 1.52 26.59
N VAL A 84 -6.01 1.16 25.32
CA VAL A 84 -6.29 -0.24 24.91
C VAL A 84 -5.18 -1.18 25.38
N MET A 85 -3.92 -0.76 25.28
CA MET A 85 -2.77 -1.54 25.73
C MET A 85 -2.79 -1.71 27.26
N TYR A 86 -2.98 -0.64 28.03
CA TYR A 86 -2.97 -0.71 29.49
C TYR A 86 -4.15 -1.52 30.05
N GLU A 87 -5.31 -1.47 29.40
CA GLU A 87 -6.44 -2.34 29.77
C GLU A 87 -6.06 -3.82 29.67
N VAL A 88 -5.42 -4.21 28.55
CA VAL A 88 -4.97 -5.60 28.36
C VAL A 88 -3.82 -5.95 29.30
N MET A 89 -2.88 -5.01 29.55
CA MET A 89 -1.76 -5.20 30.46
C MET A 89 -2.19 -5.41 31.91
N ALA A 90 -3.36 -4.93 32.31
CA ALA A 90 -3.91 -5.21 33.64
C ALA A 90 -4.11 -6.72 33.91
N VAL A 91 -4.29 -7.51 32.84
CA VAL A 91 -4.44 -8.97 32.90
C VAL A 91 -3.18 -9.69 32.41
N TYR A 92 -2.64 -9.25 31.28
CA TYR A 92 -1.42 -9.80 30.66
C TYR A 92 -0.29 -8.77 30.68
N GLY A 93 0.57 -8.81 31.69
CA GLY A 93 1.64 -7.83 31.90
C GLY A 93 2.61 -7.66 30.71
N TYR A 94 2.73 -8.68 29.85
CA TYR A 94 3.58 -8.64 28.64
C TYR A 94 2.83 -8.20 27.37
N ALA A 95 1.58 -7.77 27.46
CA ALA A 95 0.78 -7.37 26.30
C ALA A 95 1.39 -6.19 25.52
N TRP A 96 2.21 -5.35 26.15
CA TRP A 96 2.93 -4.27 25.46
C TRP A 96 3.76 -4.78 24.27
N VAL A 97 4.30 -6.00 24.33
CA VAL A 97 5.05 -6.61 23.21
C VAL A 97 4.15 -6.81 22.00
N PHE A 98 2.91 -7.27 22.23
CA PHE A 98 1.92 -7.43 21.17
C PHE A 98 1.61 -6.11 20.47
N PHE A 99 1.34 -5.05 21.24
CA PHE A 99 1.00 -3.74 20.68
C PHE A 99 2.19 -3.09 19.96
N LEU A 100 3.38 -3.10 20.58
CA LEU A 100 4.57 -2.50 19.99
C LEU A 100 5.02 -3.26 18.73
N SER A 101 4.98 -4.59 18.73
CA SER A 101 5.31 -5.37 17.54
C SER A 101 4.34 -5.12 16.38
N PHE A 102 3.05 -4.98 16.67
CA PHE A 102 2.04 -4.62 15.69
C PHE A 102 2.31 -3.24 15.08
N ILE A 103 2.52 -2.22 15.93
CA ILE A 103 2.85 -0.86 15.49
C ILE A 103 4.13 -0.85 14.65
N PHE A 104 5.17 -1.54 15.10
CA PHE A 104 6.43 -1.62 14.36
C PHE A 104 6.25 -2.24 12.97
N LEU A 105 5.58 -3.39 12.88
CA LEU A 105 5.35 -4.09 11.61
C LEU A 105 4.48 -3.28 10.65
N THR A 106 3.41 -2.66 11.14
CA THR A 106 2.51 -1.86 10.31
C THR A 106 3.16 -0.57 9.85
N THR A 107 3.91 0.11 10.72
CA THR A 107 4.67 1.31 10.37
C THR A 107 5.76 0.98 9.34
N PHE A 108 6.49 -0.12 9.52
CA PHE A 108 7.50 -0.56 8.58
C PHE A 108 6.92 -0.90 7.20
N ALA A 109 5.79 -1.62 7.16
CA ALA A 109 5.08 -1.92 5.92
C ALA A 109 4.59 -0.64 5.23
N PHE A 110 4.05 0.31 5.98
CA PHE A 110 3.61 1.60 5.46
C PHE A 110 4.77 2.43 4.89
N LEU A 111 5.89 2.52 5.61
CA LEU A 111 7.09 3.23 5.12
C LEU A 111 7.63 2.62 3.84
N ASN A 112 7.70 1.29 3.75
CA ASN A 112 8.11 0.61 2.53
C ASN A 112 7.18 0.90 1.35
N MET A 113 5.89 1.03 1.59
CA MET A 113 4.91 1.44 0.58
C MET A 113 5.20 2.86 0.09
N VAL A 114 5.41 3.81 0.99
CA VAL A 114 5.70 5.21 0.64
C VAL A 114 7.00 5.31 -0.16
N ILE A 115 8.06 4.63 0.30
CA ILE A 115 9.34 4.59 -0.41
C ILE A 115 9.18 4.01 -1.82
N GLY A 116 8.44 2.91 -1.95
CA GLY A 116 8.17 2.28 -3.25
C GLY A 116 7.44 3.22 -4.22
N ILE A 117 6.47 3.99 -3.75
CA ILE A 117 5.75 4.98 -4.57
C ILE A 117 6.71 6.10 -5.00
N VAL A 118 7.50 6.64 -4.07
CA VAL A 118 8.45 7.73 -4.36
C VAL A 118 9.48 7.29 -5.39
N VAL A 119 10.07 6.10 -5.22
CA VAL A 119 11.04 5.55 -6.18
C VAL A 119 10.43 5.39 -7.57
N ASN A 120 9.22 4.85 -7.68
CA ASN A 120 8.52 4.72 -8.96
C ASN A 120 8.24 6.05 -9.64
N VAL A 121 7.83 7.06 -8.88
CA VAL A 121 7.60 8.41 -9.42
C VAL A 121 8.90 8.99 -9.94
N MET A 122 9.99 8.90 -9.18
CA MET A 122 11.31 9.39 -9.58
C MET A 122 11.85 8.66 -10.82
N GLU A 123 11.68 7.34 -10.91
CA GLU A 123 12.11 6.57 -12.09
C GLU A 123 11.32 6.98 -13.34
N ASN A 124 10.03 7.21 -13.22
CA ASN A 124 9.19 7.66 -14.33
C ASN A 124 9.55 9.09 -14.78
N GLU A 125 9.83 10.00 -13.85
CA GLU A 125 10.28 11.36 -14.16
C GLU A 125 11.65 11.34 -14.85
N ASN A 126 12.62 10.60 -14.32
CA ASN A 126 13.93 10.45 -14.92
C ASN A 126 13.87 9.83 -16.32
N ALA A 127 13.00 8.84 -16.53
CA ALA A 127 12.78 8.25 -17.86
C ALA A 127 12.17 9.26 -18.85
N ALA A 128 11.24 10.10 -18.38
CA ALA A 128 10.65 11.15 -19.21
C ALA A 128 11.66 12.25 -19.56
N GLU A 129 12.53 12.65 -18.62
CA GLU A 129 13.60 13.63 -18.85
C GLU A 129 14.62 13.10 -19.86
N ARG A 130 15.08 11.86 -19.72
CA ARG A 130 16.02 11.22 -20.67
C ARG A 130 15.46 11.15 -22.09
N LEU A 131 14.18 10.83 -22.23
CA LEU A 131 13.51 10.86 -23.54
C LEU A 131 13.41 12.29 -24.11
N ALA A 132 13.21 13.29 -23.26
CA ALA A 132 13.18 14.69 -23.67
C ALA A 132 14.56 15.22 -24.06
N GLU A 133 15.63 14.72 -23.43
CA GLU A 133 17.03 15.05 -23.75
C GLU A 133 17.56 14.29 -24.97
N GLY A 134 16.75 13.42 -25.59
CA GLY A 134 17.12 12.66 -26.79
C GLY A 134 18.01 11.44 -26.52
N GLU A 135 18.10 11.00 -25.27
CA GLU A 135 18.74 9.72 -24.96
C GLU A 135 17.87 8.55 -25.51
N PRO A 136 18.49 7.60 -26.22
CA PRO A 136 17.76 6.47 -26.79
C PRO A 136 17.13 5.63 -25.65
N SER A 137 15.86 5.30 -25.83
CA SER A 137 15.18 4.41 -24.90
C SER A 137 15.78 3.00 -24.94
N MET A 138 15.53 2.19 -23.90
CA MET A 138 15.95 0.77 -23.90
C MET A 138 15.38 -0.02 -25.09
N THR A 139 14.27 0.44 -25.64
CA THR A 139 13.62 -0.13 -26.83
C THR A 139 14.42 0.24 -28.09
N ASP A 140 14.88 1.47 -28.19
CA ASP A 140 15.68 1.96 -29.31
C ASP A 140 17.06 1.29 -29.32
N LEU A 141 17.72 1.17 -28.15
CA LEU A 141 18.96 0.44 -28.00
C LEU A 141 18.85 -1.03 -28.39
N ARG A 142 17.72 -1.69 -28.06
CA ARG A 142 17.47 -3.07 -28.49
C ARG A 142 17.25 -3.18 -29.99
N ALA A 143 16.59 -2.20 -30.59
CA ALA A 143 16.39 -2.16 -32.04
C ALA A 143 17.73 -1.97 -32.76
N GLU A 144 18.57 -1.03 -32.32
CA GLU A 144 19.93 -0.81 -32.85
C GLU A 144 20.82 -2.04 -32.69
N LEU A 145 20.79 -2.69 -31.55
CA LEU A 145 21.52 -3.93 -31.30
C LEU A 145 21.04 -5.07 -32.24
N ALA A 146 19.76 -5.17 -32.51
CA ALA A 146 19.20 -6.14 -33.44
C ALA A 146 19.65 -5.86 -34.89
N GLU A 147 19.69 -4.59 -35.27
CA GLU A 147 20.15 -4.17 -36.60
C GLU A 147 21.65 -4.42 -36.79
N ILE A 148 22.49 -4.05 -35.81
CA ILE A 148 23.92 -4.32 -35.82
C ILE A 148 24.18 -5.84 -35.90
N LYS A 149 23.44 -6.63 -35.17
CA LYS A 149 23.56 -8.11 -35.18
C LYS A 149 23.16 -8.70 -36.54
N ALA A 150 22.17 -8.13 -37.21
CA ALA A 150 21.76 -8.54 -38.56
C ALA A 150 22.81 -8.20 -39.60
N LEU A 151 23.42 -6.99 -39.51
CA LEU A 151 24.49 -6.55 -40.40
C LEU A 151 25.76 -7.41 -40.26
N LEU A 152 26.14 -7.75 -39.03
CA LEU A 152 27.28 -8.64 -38.75
C LEU A 152 27.05 -10.03 -39.35
N LYS A 153 25.85 -10.59 -39.21
CA LYS A 153 25.50 -11.90 -39.75
C LYS A 153 25.52 -11.91 -41.30
N HIS A 154 25.25 -10.78 -41.94
CA HIS A 154 25.32 -10.65 -43.39
C HIS A 154 26.76 -10.50 -43.92
N ARG A 155 27.72 -10.08 -43.08
CA ARG A 155 29.13 -9.91 -43.43
C ARG A 155 29.92 -11.21 -43.32
N ASP A 156 29.48 -12.14 -42.45
CA ASP A 156 30.17 -13.40 -42.15
C ASP A 156 29.61 -14.61 -42.96
N GLY A 157 28.70 -14.37 -43.92
CA GLY A 157 28.14 -15.36 -44.83
C GLY A 157 28.42 -14.99 -46.29
#